data_ae622c553fb7396dc77bd8d77fa012fc
#
_entry.id   ae622c553fb7396dc77bd8d77fa012fc
#
_cell.length_a   1.000
_cell.length_b   1.000
_cell.length_c   1.000
_cell.angle_alpha   90.00
_cell.angle_beta   90.00
_cell.angle_gamma   90.00
#
_symmetry.space_group_name_H-M   'P 1'
#
loop_
_entity.id
_entity.type
_entity.pdbx_description
1 polymer ?
#
loop_
_entity_poly.entity_id
_entity_poly.type
_entity_poly.pdbx_seq_one_letter_code
_entity_poly.pdbx_strand_id
1 'polypeptide(L)'
;MKTLYFQCSLLTDVIINQKSASEGAQSTLDFIPGSNFLGIVASKLYKEANEQNFDIFHSSHVRFGDAHLADGNNRSLHIPAVYFYPKMKKISEVCYVMPKFSQAERTSDDLRKLQLKQARNGFYVFADNQIKEIKNDKNYAIKSAYDYNERHSADSQMYGYESLQRGAKFFFSVEVDDEQYVKSVIDALEGKHTLGRSRTAQYGLVEIKQIDSYNQSQSQPKSSKDDYAFVYADSRLIFIDANGLPTLQPTAEQLGFADGARVEYEFSQIRTFQYSPYNFKRQAFDTDRVGIEKGSVIVVKLNGAQSPCESAYCGSYRNEGFGHVIYNPDFLKFDSEGKAEYKFIENDKDKSQNKELKHLDISSTNPLISYLVQQNNLAYEQNEIYQLVGEFVTKNSGKFIGKQFASQWGRVRAIAMESKNWDDLHDKLFEEPIKESGVKGGYLKHGIAAEKWEERDRCKLLFDFLQNNKTKDFKFLQQLLINLAAEMAKKSK
;
A
#
# COMPACT_ATOMS: atom_id res chain seq x y z
N MET A 1 18.39 20.82 23.38
CA MET A 1 17.72 20.15 22.25
C MET A 1 16.22 20.41 22.32
N LYS A 2 15.58 20.81 21.23
CA LYS A 2 14.14 21.06 21.12
C LYS A 2 13.58 20.28 19.94
N THR A 3 12.46 19.56 20.12
CA THR A 3 11.78 18.86 19.05
C THR A 3 10.59 19.68 18.57
N LEU A 4 10.52 19.92 17.28
CA LEU A 4 9.44 20.65 16.60
C LEU A 4 8.61 19.66 15.80
N TYR A 5 7.29 19.74 15.90
CA TYR A 5 6.38 18.84 15.21
C TYR A 5 5.63 19.54 14.09
N PHE A 6 5.50 18.87 12.96
CA PHE A 6 4.88 19.45 11.76
C PHE A 6 3.92 18.46 11.09
N GLN A 7 2.88 19.03 10.48
CA GLN A 7 2.01 18.34 9.55
C GLN A 7 2.27 18.85 8.13
N CYS A 8 2.53 17.93 7.21
CA CYS A 8 2.60 18.19 5.78
C CYS A 8 1.33 17.66 5.10
N SER A 9 0.54 18.53 4.51
CA SER A 9 -0.71 18.21 3.80
C SER A 9 -0.49 18.33 2.30
N LEU A 10 -0.84 17.30 1.53
CA LEU A 10 -0.69 17.32 0.07
C LEU A 10 -1.85 18.08 -0.57
N LEU A 11 -1.60 19.23 -1.14
CA LEU A 11 -2.58 20.05 -1.86
C LEU A 11 -2.77 19.60 -3.30
N THR A 12 -1.72 19.04 -3.91
CA THR A 12 -1.75 18.35 -5.20
C THR A 12 -1.11 16.97 -5.03
N ASP A 13 -1.17 16.14 -6.06
CA ASP A 13 -0.43 14.88 -6.09
C ASP A 13 1.06 15.14 -6.00
N VAL A 14 1.80 14.24 -5.33
CA VAL A 14 3.24 14.39 -5.06
C VAL A 14 4.01 13.18 -5.55
N ILE A 15 5.12 13.40 -6.26
CA ILE A 15 6.00 12.35 -6.78
C ILE A 15 7.33 12.41 -6.02
N ILE A 16 7.61 11.38 -5.24
CA ILE A 16 8.89 11.19 -4.55
C ILE A 16 9.56 9.96 -5.14
N ASN A 17 10.49 10.15 -6.05
CA ASN A 17 11.11 9.04 -6.76
C ASN A 17 11.75 8.02 -5.82
N GLN A 18 11.38 6.76 -5.99
CA GLN A 18 11.97 5.65 -5.24
C GLN A 18 13.38 5.30 -5.76
N LYS A 19 13.59 5.43 -7.07
CA LYS A 19 14.86 5.14 -7.74
C LYS A 19 15.23 6.29 -8.68
N SER A 20 16.51 6.43 -8.98
CA SER A 20 16.98 7.30 -10.07
C SER A 20 16.29 6.90 -11.37
N ALA A 21 15.96 7.89 -12.19
CA ALA A 21 15.22 7.71 -13.43
C ALA A 21 15.81 6.61 -14.30
N SER A 22 15.04 5.58 -14.51
CA SER A 22 15.21 4.61 -15.57
C SER A 22 14.07 4.82 -16.58
N GLU A 23 14.15 4.16 -17.69
CA GLU A 23 13.09 4.13 -18.68
C GLU A 23 11.79 3.54 -18.11
N GLY A 24 10.65 4.07 -18.51
CA GLY A 24 9.33 3.52 -18.22
C GLY A 24 8.62 4.10 -16.99
N ALA A 25 7.97 3.23 -16.21
CA ALA A 25 7.18 3.61 -15.05
C ALA A 25 8.06 3.97 -13.84
N GLN A 26 7.80 5.14 -13.25
CA GLN A 26 8.50 5.60 -12.05
C GLN A 26 7.62 5.43 -10.82
N SER A 27 8.10 4.63 -9.86
CA SER A 27 7.44 4.41 -8.58
C SER A 27 7.74 5.53 -7.61
N THR A 28 6.76 5.89 -6.77
CA THR A 28 6.91 6.84 -5.68
C THR A 28 7.15 6.13 -4.35
N LEU A 29 7.90 6.77 -3.45
CA LEU A 29 8.00 6.34 -2.05
C LEU A 29 6.65 6.50 -1.34
N ASP A 30 6.44 5.73 -0.28
CA ASP A 30 5.24 5.81 0.58
C ASP A 30 5.39 6.81 1.73
N PHE A 31 6.51 7.52 1.80
CA PHE A 31 6.84 8.52 2.81
C PHE A 31 7.60 9.68 2.15
N ILE A 32 7.71 10.80 2.86
CA ILE A 32 8.49 11.96 2.39
C ILE A 32 9.81 12.00 3.17
N PRO A 33 10.97 11.79 2.52
CA PRO A 33 12.28 11.86 3.19
C PRO A 33 12.57 13.22 3.82
N GLY A 34 13.24 13.24 4.94
CA GLY A 34 13.68 14.46 5.64
C GLY A 34 14.51 15.40 4.79
N SER A 35 15.26 14.86 3.83
CA SER A 35 16.03 15.64 2.85
C SER A 35 15.17 16.60 2.00
N ASN A 36 13.86 16.30 1.81
CA ASN A 36 12.95 17.22 1.12
C ASN A 36 12.67 18.46 1.98
N PHE A 37 12.50 18.30 3.29
CA PHE A 37 12.27 19.41 4.22
C PHE A 37 13.56 20.22 4.43
N LEU A 38 14.70 19.54 4.56
CA LEU A 38 16.02 20.19 4.53
C LEU A 38 16.17 21.05 3.27
N GLY A 39 15.79 20.52 2.10
CA GLY A 39 15.82 21.23 0.83
C GLY A 39 14.94 22.48 0.79
N ILE A 40 13.74 22.43 1.41
CA ILE A 40 12.85 23.61 1.56
C ILE A 40 13.55 24.70 2.39
N VAL A 41 14.08 24.33 3.57
CA VAL A 41 14.77 25.28 4.46
C VAL A 41 16.01 25.84 3.78
N ALA A 42 16.84 24.99 3.14
CA ALA A 42 18.02 25.42 2.42
C ALA A 42 17.71 26.39 1.27
N SER A 43 16.59 26.21 0.57
CA SER A 43 16.19 27.13 -0.51
C SER A 43 15.94 28.57 -0.02
N LYS A 44 15.57 28.74 1.26
CA LYS A 44 15.30 30.04 1.88
C LYS A 44 16.50 30.61 2.64
N LEU A 45 17.22 29.78 3.37
CA LEU A 45 18.26 30.21 4.31
C LEU A 45 19.66 30.05 3.77
N TYR A 46 19.97 29.05 2.92
CA TYR A 46 21.31 28.77 2.44
C TYR A 46 21.70 29.71 1.29
N LYS A 47 22.11 30.94 1.63
CA LYS A 47 22.57 31.95 0.65
C LYS A 47 24.08 31.98 0.51
N GLU A 48 24.79 31.86 1.62
CA GLU A 48 26.23 31.95 1.73
C GLU A 48 26.78 30.87 2.67
N ALA A 49 28.05 30.51 2.49
CA ALA A 49 28.73 29.61 3.42
C ALA A 49 29.16 30.41 4.67
N ASN A 50 28.41 30.23 5.76
CA ASN A 50 28.72 30.83 7.06
C ASN A 50 28.47 29.79 8.19
N GLU A 51 28.85 30.12 9.41
CA GLU A 51 28.73 29.24 10.58
C GLU A 51 27.29 28.78 10.81
N GLN A 52 26.31 29.66 10.74
CA GLN A 52 24.89 29.33 10.88
C GLN A 52 24.43 28.31 9.83
N ASN A 53 24.84 28.49 8.58
CA ASN A 53 24.46 27.55 7.51
C ASN A 53 25.20 26.23 7.66
N PHE A 54 26.43 26.22 8.14
CA PHE A 54 27.14 24.98 8.47
C PHE A 54 26.39 24.21 9.57
N ASP A 55 26.02 24.89 10.64
CA ASP A 55 25.31 24.26 11.77
C ASP A 55 23.93 23.69 11.38
N ILE A 56 23.14 24.43 10.61
CA ILE A 56 21.80 23.96 10.20
C ILE A 56 21.89 22.83 9.18
N PHE A 57 22.85 22.90 8.23
CA PHE A 57 22.78 22.02 7.06
C PHE A 57 23.85 20.92 7.01
N HIS A 58 24.93 21.02 7.81
CA HIS A 58 26.08 20.11 7.67
C HIS A 58 26.55 19.48 8.99
N SER A 59 26.35 20.13 10.14
CA SER A 59 26.83 19.64 11.45
C SER A 59 25.98 18.56 12.06
N SER A 60 24.76 18.35 11.56
CA SER A 60 23.72 17.53 12.19
C SER A 60 23.15 18.10 13.52
N HIS A 61 23.34 19.38 13.82
CA HIS A 61 22.68 20.06 14.94
C HIS A 61 21.20 20.31 14.66
N VAL A 62 20.79 20.31 13.40
CA VAL A 62 19.38 20.30 12.98
C VAL A 62 19.13 19.02 12.19
N ARG A 63 18.15 18.23 12.64
CA ARG A 63 17.82 16.94 12.06
C ARG A 63 16.37 16.95 11.56
N PHE A 64 16.22 16.84 10.24
CA PHE A 64 14.91 16.85 9.59
C PHE A 64 14.41 15.40 9.45
N GLY A 65 13.44 14.99 10.25
CA GLY A 65 12.91 13.62 10.23
C GLY A 65 12.09 13.30 8.98
N ASP A 66 11.95 12.01 8.69
CA ASP A 66 11.07 11.50 7.64
C ASP A 66 9.59 11.72 8.00
N ALA A 67 8.80 12.19 7.03
CA ALA A 67 7.37 12.32 7.20
C ALA A 67 6.65 11.02 6.83
N HIS A 68 5.90 10.48 7.77
CA HIS A 68 5.09 9.29 7.61
C HIS A 68 3.61 9.63 7.60
N LEU A 69 2.81 8.79 6.93
CA LEU A 69 1.37 8.97 6.77
C LEU A 69 0.68 9.08 8.14
N ALA A 70 -0.26 10.01 8.25
CA ALA A 70 -1.02 10.28 9.46
C ALA A 70 -2.40 9.61 9.43
N ASP A 71 -2.83 9.06 10.57
CA ASP A 71 -4.20 8.60 10.83
C ASP A 71 -4.71 9.28 12.11
N GLY A 72 -5.59 10.28 11.94
CA GLY A 72 -5.96 11.15 13.05
C GLY A 72 -4.75 11.93 13.57
N ASN A 73 -4.42 11.76 14.84
CA ASN A 73 -3.22 12.33 15.48
C ASN A 73 -2.06 11.32 15.59
N ASN A 74 -2.15 10.17 14.96
CA ASN A 74 -1.11 9.13 15.03
C ASN A 74 -0.20 9.19 13.81
N ARG A 75 1.12 9.16 14.04
CA ARG A 75 2.13 8.96 12.99
C ARG A 75 2.33 7.47 12.76
N SER A 76 2.21 7.02 11.51
CA SER A 76 2.46 5.62 11.17
C SER A 76 3.96 5.29 11.14
N LEU A 77 4.28 4.01 11.34
CA LEU A 77 5.62 3.45 11.25
C LEU A 77 5.64 2.35 10.19
N HIS A 78 6.79 2.12 9.59
CA HIS A 78 6.96 1.00 8.66
C HIS A 78 6.87 -0.33 9.41
N ILE A 79 6.30 -1.37 8.77
CA ILE A 79 6.16 -2.67 9.43
C ILE A 79 7.51 -3.24 9.88
N PRO A 80 7.62 -3.71 11.14
CA PRO A 80 8.85 -4.32 11.62
C PRO A 80 9.24 -5.58 10.85
N ALA A 81 10.51 -5.68 10.45
CA ALA A 81 11.04 -6.81 9.70
C ALA A 81 11.03 -8.14 10.49
N VAL A 82 10.84 -8.06 11.80
CA VAL A 82 10.76 -9.23 12.68
C VAL A 82 9.40 -9.92 12.71
N TYR A 83 8.39 -9.34 12.05
CA TYR A 83 7.06 -9.93 11.99
C TYR A 83 6.94 -10.98 10.90
N PHE A 84 6.53 -12.19 11.32
CA PHE A 84 6.34 -13.33 10.43
C PHE A 84 4.99 -13.99 10.69
N TYR A 85 4.37 -14.53 9.65
CA TYR A 85 3.10 -15.22 9.74
C TYR A 85 3.07 -16.44 8.82
N PRO A 86 2.27 -17.49 9.12
CA PRO A 86 2.17 -18.68 8.29
C PRO A 86 1.64 -18.34 6.90
N LYS A 87 2.23 -18.95 5.86
CA LYS A 87 1.87 -18.69 4.44
C LYS A 87 0.38 -18.89 4.14
N MET A 88 -0.27 -19.82 4.84
CA MET A 88 -1.68 -20.17 4.63
C MET A 88 -2.65 -19.38 5.53
N LYS A 89 -2.15 -18.45 6.34
CA LYS A 89 -2.95 -17.62 7.24
C LYS A 89 -2.76 -16.15 6.95
N LYS A 90 -3.70 -15.34 7.41
CA LYS A 90 -3.54 -13.88 7.40
C LYS A 90 -2.70 -13.46 8.61
N ILE A 91 -1.98 -12.34 8.48
CA ILE A 91 -1.19 -11.76 9.58
C ILE A 91 -2.09 -11.35 10.76
N SER A 92 -3.36 -10.99 10.49
CA SER A 92 -4.37 -10.67 11.52
C SER A 92 -4.79 -11.86 12.37
N GLU A 93 -4.58 -13.10 11.89
CA GLU A 93 -4.90 -14.29 12.65
C GLU A 93 -3.78 -14.68 13.62
N VAL A 94 -2.54 -14.61 13.16
CA VAL A 94 -1.37 -14.91 13.97
C VAL A 94 -0.11 -14.25 13.40
N CYS A 95 0.66 -13.60 14.26
CA CYS A 95 1.94 -12.98 13.92
C CYS A 95 2.99 -13.42 14.95
N TYR A 96 4.13 -13.91 14.48
CA TYR A 96 5.29 -14.28 15.29
C TYR A 96 6.35 -13.20 15.24
N VAL A 97 7.05 -12.99 16.36
CA VAL A 97 8.17 -12.05 16.48
C VAL A 97 9.48 -12.87 16.51
N MET A 98 10.22 -12.84 15.41
CA MET A 98 11.37 -13.73 15.17
C MET A 98 12.50 -13.68 16.21
N PRO A 99 12.83 -12.56 16.87
CA PRO A 99 13.85 -12.54 17.91
C PRO A 99 13.64 -13.53 19.07
N LYS A 100 12.40 -13.99 19.27
CA LYS A 100 12.11 -15.04 20.28
C LYS A 100 12.78 -16.37 19.97
N PHE A 101 13.00 -16.70 18.70
CA PHE A 101 13.43 -18.03 18.29
C PHE A 101 14.92 -18.07 17.99
N SER A 102 15.66 -18.98 18.63
CA SER A 102 17.04 -19.32 18.30
C SER A 102 17.13 -19.97 16.89
N GLN A 103 18.32 -20.07 16.35
CA GLN A 103 18.53 -20.73 15.05
C GLN A 103 18.06 -22.19 15.06
N ALA A 104 18.30 -22.90 16.17
CA ALA A 104 17.84 -24.28 16.35
C ALA A 104 16.31 -24.39 16.33
N GLU A 105 15.60 -23.48 17.03
CA GLU A 105 14.15 -23.44 17.04
C GLU A 105 13.56 -23.07 15.68
N ARG A 106 14.18 -22.15 14.92
CA ARG A 106 13.76 -21.77 13.56
C ARG A 106 13.89 -22.92 12.58
N THR A 107 14.83 -23.84 12.80
CA THR A 107 15.04 -25.04 11.97
C THR A 107 14.23 -26.23 12.47
N SER A 108 13.52 -26.13 13.60
CA SER A 108 12.65 -27.19 14.11
C SER A 108 11.53 -27.56 13.12
N ASP A 109 11.11 -28.81 13.15
CA ASP A 109 10.04 -29.28 12.24
C ASP A 109 8.72 -28.52 12.43
N ASP A 110 8.43 -28.04 13.65
CA ASP A 110 7.18 -27.34 13.94
C ASP A 110 7.11 -25.97 13.30
N LEU A 111 8.19 -25.16 13.37
CA LEU A 111 8.23 -23.86 12.69
C LEU A 111 8.41 -24.01 11.18
N ARG A 112 9.15 -25.00 10.71
CA ARG A 112 9.30 -25.27 9.26
C ARG A 112 7.98 -25.65 8.59
N LYS A 113 7.12 -26.44 9.25
CA LYS A 113 5.77 -26.80 8.77
C LYS A 113 4.87 -25.58 8.57
N LEU A 114 5.04 -24.53 9.36
CA LEU A 114 4.28 -23.29 9.22
C LEU A 114 4.62 -22.48 7.97
N GLN A 115 5.78 -22.71 7.33
CA GLN A 115 6.25 -21.94 6.18
C GLN A 115 6.11 -20.43 6.41
N LEU A 116 6.77 -19.91 7.44
CA LEU A 116 6.65 -18.53 7.86
C LEU A 116 7.05 -17.56 6.74
N LYS A 117 6.20 -16.56 6.50
CA LYS A 117 6.39 -15.47 5.55
C LYS A 117 6.62 -14.17 6.32
N GLN A 118 7.66 -13.42 5.96
CA GLN A 118 7.94 -12.11 6.54
C GLN A 118 6.94 -11.06 6.05
N ALA A 119 6.44 -10.23 6.96
CA ALA A 119 5.72 -9.02 6.62
C ALA A 119 6.72 -7.99 6.07
N ARG A 120 6.50 -7.48 4.84
CA ARG A 120 7.55 -6.72 4.13
C ARG A 120 7.23 -5.26 3.89
N ASN A 121 5.98 -4.93 3.62
CA ASN A 121 5.58 -3.62 3.13
C ASN A 121 4.44 -3.04 3.95
N GLY A 122 4.31 -1.73 3.91
CA GLY A 122 3.21 -1.00 4.49
C GLY A 122 3.60 -0.16 5.70
N PHE A 123 2.78 0.84 5.96
CA PHE A 123 2.85 1.69 7.12
C PHE A 123 1.67 1.38 8.05
N TYR A 124 1.94 1.35 9.35
CA TYR A 124 0.99 0.92 10.36
C TYR A 124 1.00 1.89 11.53
N VAL A 125 -0.16 2.11 12.12
CA VAL A 125 -0.29 2.76 13.42
C VAL A 125 -0.32 1.68 14.50
N PHE A 126 0.51 1.88 15.51
CA PHE A 126 0.63 1.02 16.69
C PHE A 126 0.05 1.77 17.89
N ALA A 127 -1.16 1.46 18.28
CA ALA A 127 -1.85 2.09 19.41
C ALA A 127 -2.81 1.09 20.07
N ASP A 128 -3.02 1.23 21.38
CA ASP A 128 -3.99 0.44 22.15
C ASP A 128 -3.86 -1.08 21.96
N ASN A 129 -2.63 -1.59 21.90
CA ASN A 129 -2.30 -2.99 21.58
C ASN A 129 -2.84 -3.48 20.21
N GLN A 130 -3.11 -2.56 19.30
CA GLN A 130 -3.57 -2.84 17.96
C GLN A 130 -2.57 -2.34 16.91
N ILE A 131 -2.55 -3.05 15.77
CA ILE A 131 -1.76 -2.71 14.58
C ILE A 131 -2.72 -2.49 13.44
N LYS A 132 -2.85 -1.23 13.02
CA LYS A 132 -3.73 -0.81 11.93
C LYS A 132 -2.92 -0.41 10.71
N GLU A 133 -3.13 -1.08 9.58
CA GLU A 133 -2.50 -0.69 8.31
C GLU A 133 -3.07 0.63 7.81
N ILE A 134 -2.18 1.55 7.43
CA ILE A 134 -2.57 2.82 6.80
C ILE A 134 -2.09 2.80 5.36
N LYS A 135 -3.03 2.79 4.45
CA LYS A 135 -2.75 2.83 3.00
C LYS A 135 -2.85 4.27 2.50
N ASN A 136 -1.86 4.66 1.74
CA ASN A 136 -1.95 5.87 0.92
C ASN A 136 -2.37 5.47 -0.48
N ASP A 137 -3.47 6.04 -0.95
CA ASP A 137 -3.90 5.83 -2.33
C ASP A 137 -2.89 6.48 -3.27
N LYS A 138 -2.52 5.77 -4.33
CA LYS A 138 -1.59 6.23 -5.33
C LYS A 138 -2.30 6.41 -6.66
N ASN A 139 -1.99 7.49 -7.33
CA ASN A 139 -2.43 7.73 -8.70
C ASN A 139 -1.32 7.34 -9.67
N TYR A 140 -1.70 6.85 -10.83
CA TYR A 140 -0.78 6.55 -11.92
C TYR A 140 -1.18 7.31 -13.17
N ALA A 141 -0.25 8.08 -13.74
CA ALA A 141 -0.47 8.85 -14.94
C ALA A 141 0.58 8.53 -16.00
N ILE A 142 0.15 8.19 -17.20
CA ILE A 142 1.03 8.05 -18.37
C ILE A 142 1.13 9.42 -19.05
N LYS A 143 2.34 9.83 -19.34
CA LYS A 143 2.69 11.06 -20.05
C LYS A 143 3.42 10.70 -21.32
N SER A 144 3.25 11.50 -22.37
CA SER A 144 4.06 11.44 -23.57
C SER A 144 4.62 12.83 -23.87
N ALA A 145 5.84 12.90 -24.38
CA ALA A 145 6.34 14.14 -24.94
C ALA A 145 5.60 14.41 -26.26
N TYR A 146 5.27 15.68 -26.50
CA TYR A 146 4.58 16.10 -27.73
C TYR A 146 5.58 16.74 -28.68
N ASP A 147 5.64 16.25 -29.90
CA ASP A 147 6.40 16.89 -30.97
C ASP A 147 5.54 17.96 -31.65
N TYR A 148 5.94 19.22 -31.47
CA TYR A 148 5.21 20.36 -32.03
C TYR A 148 5.30 20.45 -33.57
N ASN A 149 6.37 19.93 -34.19
CA ASN A 149 6.58 19.99 -35.61
C ASN A 149 5.73 18.94 -36.32
N GLU A 150 5.74 17.73 -35.80
CA GLU A 150 5.01 16.59 -36.37
C GLU A 150 3.59 16.46 -35.84
N ARG A 151 3.23 17.22 -34.80
CA ARG A 151 1.90 17.27 -34.17
C ARG A 151 1.40 15.93 -33.62
N HIS A 152 2.32 15.07 -33.17
CA HIS A 152 2.00 13.81 -32.51
C HIS A 152 2.89 13.59 -31.28
N SER A 153 2.68 12.49 -30.57
CA SER A 153 3.58 12.07 -29.48
C SER A 153 4.94 11.71 -30.06
N ALA A 154 6.02 12.25 -29.45
CA ALA A 154 7.37 11.89 -29.83
C ALA A 154 7.62 10.39 -29.60
N ASP A 155 8.23 9.73 -30.58
CA ASP A 155 8.49 8.30 -30.53
C ASP A 155 9.39 7.93 -29.34
N SER A 156 9.07 6.81 -28.68
CA SER A 156 9.80 6.28 -27.52
C SER A 156 9.89 7.20 -26.31
N GLN A 157 9.06 8.26 -26.23
CA GLN A 157 9.06 9.22 -25.13
C GLN A 157 7.78 9.15 -24.25
N MET A 158 7.27 7.94 -24.04
CA MET A 158 6.22 7.69 -23.07
C MET A 158 6.83 7.32 -21.72
N TYR A 159 6.32 7.95 -20.65
CA TYR A 159 6.73 7.65 -19.29
C TYR A 159 5.55 7.67 -18.33
N GLY A 160 5.61 6.84 -17.30
CA GLY A 160 4.59 6.74 -16.27
C GLY A 160 5.05 7.33 -14.95
N TYR A 161 4.19 8.08 -14.30
CA TYR A 161 4.38 8.56 -12.94
C TYR A 161 3.39 7.93 -11.98
N GLU A 162 3.89 7.26 -10.95
CA GLU A 162 3.13 6.98 -9.75
C GLU A 162 3.27 8.17 -8.80
N SER A 163 2.19 8.61 -8.17
CA SER A 163 2.16 9.75 -7.26
C SER A 163 1.34 9.45 -6.01
N LEU A 164 1.74 10.05 -4.89
CA LEU A 164 0.95 10.11 -3.67
C LEU A 164 -0.25 11.00 -3.89
N GLN A 165 -1.44 10.53 -3.52
CA GLN A 165 -2.70 11.22 -3.79
C GLN A 165 -2.83 12.49 -2.95
N ARG A 166 -3.36 13.56 -3.56
CA ARG A 166 -3.74 14.80 -2.87
C ARG A 166 -4.68 14.52 -1.70
N GLY A 167 -4.60 15.36 -0.65
CA GLY A 167 -5.42 15.25 0.56
C GLY A 167 -4.79 14.39 1.64
N ALA A 168 -3.75 13.59 1.32
CA ALA A 168 -3.02 12.85 2.32
C ALA A 168 -2.26 13.80 3.27
N LYS A 169 -2.14 13.39 4.53
CA LYS A 169 -1.43 14.11 5.60
C LYS A 169 -0.29 13.27 6.11
N PHE A 170 0.82 13.91 6.38
CA PHE A 170 2.04 13.28 6.87
C PHE A 170 2.53 14.03 8.10
N PHE A 171 3.03 13.32 9.10
CA PHE A 171 3.67 13.90 10.28
C PHE A 171 5.17 13.69 10.27
N PHE A 172 5.91 14.72 10.64
CA PHE A 172 7.36 14.67 10.84
C PHE A 172 7.80 15.57 11.99
N SER A 173 8.99 15.36 12.48
CA SER A 173 9.63 16.21 13.48
C SER A 173 10.95 16.76 12.97
N VAL A 174 11.32 17.90 13.54
CA VAL A 174 12.66 18.47 13.36
C VAL A 174 13.27 18.65 14.75
N GLU A 175 14.42 18.06 14.98
CA GLU A 175 15.19 18.27 16.21
C GLU A 175 16.23 19.36 16.00
N VAL A 176 16.32 20.27 16.96
CA VAL A 176 17.21 21.43 16.93
C VAL A 176 17.98 21.47 18.24
N ASP A 177 19.28 21.32 18.18
CA ASP A 177 20.12 21.32 19.39
C ASP A 177 20.26 22.71 20.00
N ASP A 178 20.40 23.75 19.17
CA ASP A 178 20.53 25.14 19.61
C ASP A 178 19.24 25.93 19.37
N GLU A 179 18.69 26.52 20.42
CA GLU A 179 17.44 27.29 20.39
C GLU A 179 17.48 28.49 19.46
N GLN A 180 18.65 29.05 19.16
CA GLN A 180 18.79 30.19 18.24
C GLN A 180 18.27 29.89 16.83
N TYR A 181 18.32 28.61 16.38
CA TYR A 181 17.90 28.22 15.05
C TYR A 181 16.41 27.85 14.96
N VAL A 182 15.74 27.66 16.09
CA VAL A 182 14.34 27.19 16.15
C VAL A 182 13.41 28.08 15.34
N LYS A 183 13.47 29.40 15.56
CA LYS A 183 12.61 30.35 14.86
C LYS A 183 12.85 30.36 13.36
N SER A 184 14.10 30.38 12.94
CA SER A 184 14.49 30.39 11.53
C SER A 184 14.03 29.13 10.79
N VAL A 185 14.08 27.97 11.46
CA VAL A 185 13.61 26.69 10.90
C VAL A 185 12.08 26.67 10.77
N ILE A 186 11.35 27.15 11.80
CA ILE A 186 9.90 27.24 11.75
C ILE A 186 9.44 28.17 10.62
N ASP A 187 9.97 29.40 10.58
CA ASP A 187 9.61 30.42 9.58
C ASP A 187 9.96 29.96 8.15
N ALA A 188 10.96 29.11 8.01
CA ALA A 188 11.32 28.53 6.72
C ALA A 188 10.40 27.38 6.31
N LEU A 189 9.91 26.57 7.24
CA LEU A 189 9.06 25.40 6.95
C LEU A 189 7.59 25.74 6.83
N GLU A 190 7.06 26.68 7.62
CA GLU A 190 5.65 26.98 7.60
C GLU A 190 5.18 27.57 6.27
N GLY A 191 3.96 27.19 5.87
CA GLY A 191 3.30 27.70 4.68
C GLY A 191 3.22 26.72 3.53
N LYS A 192 3.04 27.27 2.32
CA LYS A 192 2.92 26.51 1.08
C LYS A 192 4.28 26.36 0.41
N HIS A 193 4.61 25.13 0.03
CA HIS A 193 5.88 24.77 -0.60
C HIS A 193 5.65 23.82 -1.76
N THR A 194 6.68 23.66 -2.58
CA THR A 194 6.72 22.62 -3.61
C THR A 194 7.84 21.65 -3.34
N LEU A 195 7.55 20.34 -3.38
CA LEU A 195 8.53 19.28 -3.17
C LEU A 195 8.35 18.14 -4.18
N GLY A 196 9.35 17.32 -4.33
CA GLY A 196 9.35 16.18 -5.24
C GLY A 196 9.61 16.55 -6.70
N ARG A 197 9.23 15.65 -7.60
CA ARG A 197 9.44 15.76 -9.05
C ARG A 197 8.28 16.49 -9.74
N SER A 198 8.57 17.12 -10.88
CA SER A 198 7.60 17.88 -11.71
C SER A 198 6.84 18.97 -10.94
N ARG A 199 7.45 19.50 -9.91
CA ARG A 199 6.87 20.47 -8.96
C ARG A 199 6.56 21.85 -9.54
N THR A 200 7.05 22.17 -10.70
CA THR A 200 6.81 23.45 -11.39
C THR A 200 5.59 23.43 -12.31
N ALA A 201 5.07 22.25 -12.61
CA ALA A 201 3.98 22.10 -13.57
C ALA A 201 2.66 21.67 -12.89
N GLN A 202 2.60 20.46 -12.36
CA GLN A 202 1.32 19.84 -11.99
C GLN A 202 1.34 19.22 -10.58
N TYR A 203 2.52 18.85 -10.08
CA TYR A 203 2.70 18.07 -8.87
C TYR A 203 3.40 18.85 -7.76
N GLY A 204 3.36 18.31 -6.55
CA GLY A 204 4.29 18.68 -5.51
C GLY A 204 3.88 19.84 -4.61
N LEU A 205 2.71 20.47 -4.79
CA LEU A 205 2.25 21.54 -3.91
C LEU A 205 1.79 20.95 -2.58
N VAL A 206 2.38 21.41 -1.48
CA VAL A 206 2.08 20.99 -0.11
C VAL A 206 1.90 22.20 0.81
N GLU A 207 1.19 22.01 1.91
CA GLU A 207 1.11 22.96 3.01
C GLU A 207 1.72 22.32 4.26
N ILE A 208 2.67 23.01 4.88
CA ILE A 208 3.32 22.59 6.12
C ILE A 208 2.87 23.51 7.24
N LYS A 209 2.42 22.91 8.34
CA LYS A 209 1.98 23.64 9.56
C LYS A 209 2.68 23.05 10.77
N GLN A 210 3.17 23.91 11.64
CA GLN A 210 3.60 23.50 12.96
C GLN A 210 2.40 23.01 13.77
N ILE A 211 2.58 21.95 14.55
CA ILE A 211 1.60 21.39 15.47
C ILE A 211 2.26 21.17 16.83
N ASP A 212 1.45 21.04 17.89
CA ASP A 212 2.00 20.86 19.24
C ASP A 212 2.70 19.48 19.38
N SER A 213 2.06 18.43 18.90
CA SER A 213 2.58 17.06 18.96
C SER A 213 1.78 16.12 18.08
N TYR A 214 2.26 14.90 17.90
CA TYR A 214 1.52 13.76 17.40
C TYR A 214 1.84 12.50 18.22
N ASN A 215 0.96 11.51 18.17
CA ASN A 215 1.21 10.24 18.84
C ASN A 215 2.14 9.36 17.98
N GLN A 216 3.15 8.84 18.63
CA GLN A 216 4.05 7.81 18.07
C GLN A 216 4.52 6.86 19.16
N SER A 217 4.92 5.66 18.76
CA SER A 217 5.55 4.73 19.70
C SER A 217 6.86 5.31 20.24
N GLN A 218 7.05 5.18 21.54
CA GLN A 218 8.21 5.71 22.24
C GLN A 218 9.19 4.60 22.61
N SER A 219 10.43 4.98 22.86
CA SER A 219 11.43 4.10 23.41
C SER A 219 11.07 3.70 24.85
N GLN A 220 11.34 2.43 25.18
CA GLN A 220 11.12 1.90 26.53
C GLN A 220 12.46 1.52 27.16
N PRO A 221 12.68 1.84 28.45
CA PRO A 221 13.88 1.44 29.13
C PRO A 221 13.93 -0.08 29.32
N LYS A 222 15.11 -0.64 29.19
CA LYS A 222 15.40 -2.02 29.62
C LYS A 222 16.40 -2.00 30.75
N SER A 223 16.17 -2.87 31.74
CA SER A 223 17.09 -2.98 32.90
C SER A 223 18.31 -3.80 32.51
N SER A 224 19.39 -3.66 33.26
CA SER A 224 20.59 -4.51 33.16
C SER A 224 20.35 -5.99 33.42
N LYS A 225 19.17 -6.36 33.92
CA LYS A 225 18.74 -7.76 34.10
C LYS A 225 18.14 -8.37 32.85
N ASP A 226 17.74 -7.55 31.88
CA ASP A 226 17.27 -8.02 30.60
C ASP A 226 18.47 -8.42 29.73
N ASP A 227 18.39 -9.57 29.07
CA ASP A 227 19.49 -10.05 28.22
C ASP A 227 19.63 -9.29 26.92
N TYR A 228 18.50 -8.83 26.35
CA TYR A 228 18.44 -8.25 25.00
C TYR A 228 17.65 -6.96 24.94
N ALA A 229 18.12 -6.04 24.12
CA ALA A 229 17.41 -4.85 23.69
C ALA A 229 17.13 -4.90 22.20
N PHE A 230 16.05 -4.23 21.77
CA PHE A 230 15.64 -4.13 20.37
C PHE A 230 15.80 -2.70 19.89
N VAL A 231 16.46 -2.52 18.75
CA VAL A 231 16.61 -1.24 18.05
C VAL A 231 15.76 -1.28 16.78
N TYR A 232 14.67 -0.56 16.78
CA TYR A 232 13.81 -0.43 15.61
C TYR A 232 14.22 0.78 14.77
N ALA A 233 14.50 0.58 13.48
CA ALA A 233 14.84 1.64 12.54
C ALA A 233 13.57 2.37 12.09
N ASP A 234 13.25 3.53 12.67
CA ASP A 234 12.13 4.38 12.25
C ASP A 234 12.45 5.09 10.93
N SER A 235 13.71 5.49 10.72
CA SER A 235 14.22 5.96 9.45
C SER A 235 15.29 5.01 8.88
N ARG A 236 15.76 5.30 7.67
CA ARG A 236 16.90 4.61 7.08
C ARG A 236 18.16 4.91 7.87
N LEU A 237 19.03 3.91 8.04
CA LEU A 237 20.28 4.06 8.80
C LEU A 237 21.47 3.87 7.86
N ILE A 238 22.46 4.74 7.97
CA ILE A 238 23.72 4.64 7.24
C ILE A 238 24.86 4.66 8.25
N PHE A 239 25.66 3.60 8.25
CA PHE A 239 26.84 3.48 9.10
C PHE A 239 28.10 3.40 8.24
N ILE A 240 29.19 3.89 8.80
CA ILE A 240 30.50 3.88 8.18
C ILE A 240 31.45 3.14 9.13
N ASP A 241 32.22 2.23 8.58
CA ASP A 241 33.20 1.46 9.35
C ASP A 241 34.50 2.28 9.64
N ALA A 242 35.42 1.68 10.37
CA ALA A 242 36.69 2.31 10.71
C ALA A 242 37.57 2.69 9.48
N ASN A 243 37.30 2.09 8.32
CA ASN A 243 38.02 2.37 7.07
C ASN A 243 37.30 3.43 6.21
N GLY A 244 36.20 4.00 6.70
CA GLY A 244 35.43 4.99 5.95
C GLY A 244 34.47 4.39 4.91
N LEU A 245 34.21 3.07 4.94
CA LEU A 245 33.32 2.38 4.01
C LEU A 245 31.94 2.18 4.60
N PRO A 246 30.85 2.23 3.80
CA PRO A 246 29.51 1.91 4.26
C PRO A 246 29.44 0.49 4.82
N THR A 247 28.85 0.32 6.00
CA THR A 247 28.65 -0.99 6.62
C THR A 247 27.19 -1.26 6.94
N LEU A 248 26.79 -2.52 6.77
CA LEU A 248 25.46 -3.04 7.17
C LEU A 248 25.51 -3.74 8.53
N GLN A 249 26.68 -3.73 9.17
CA GLN A 249 26.94 -4.35 10.46
C GLN A 249 27.41 -3.29 11.48
N PRO A 250 26.48 -2.44 11.99
CA PRO A 250 26.84 -1.44 12.99
C PRO A 250 27.28 -2.11 14.30
N THR A 251 28.18 -1.47 15.01
CA THR A 251 28.55 -1.86 16.37
C THR A 251 27.47 -1.42 17.38
N ALA A 252 27.46 -2.00 18.58
CA ALA A 252 26.52 -1.58 19.64
C ALA A 252 26.76 -0.11 20.04
N GLU A 253 27.98 0.36 20.07
CA GLU A 253 28.34 1.76 20.31
C GLU A 253 27.75 2.70 19.26
N GLN A 254 27.86 2.34 17.97
CA GLN A 254 27.24 3.11 16.87
C GLN A 254 25.71 3.19 16.99
N LEU A 255 25.10 2.24 17.71
CA LEU A 255 23.67 2.22 18.04
C LEU A 255 23.34 2.89 19.37
N GLY A 256 24.31 3.55 20.03
CA GLY A 256 24.12 4.32 21.26
C GLY A 256 24.18 3.50 22.56
N PHE A 257 24.64 2.25 22.51
CA PHE A 257 24.81 1.43 23.72
C PHE A 257 26.18 1.64 24.33
N ALA A 258 26.26 1.47 25.67
CA ALA A 258 27.51 1.55 26.41
C ALA A 258 28.40 0.32 26.13
N ASP A 259 29.68 0.42 26.55
CA ASP A 259 30.65 -0.65 26.47
C ASP A 259 30.15 -1.96 27.08
N GLY A 260 30.50 -3.07 26.43
CA GLY A 260 30.10 -4.41 26.83
C GLY A 260 28.86 -4.95 26.09
N ALA A 261 28.03 -4.08 25.56
CA ALA A 261 26.91 -4.51 24.72
C ALA A 261 27.40 -5.02 23.34
N ARG A 262 26.69 -5.97 22.76
CA ARG A 262 27.05 -6.58 21.48
C ARG A 262 25.85 -6.78 20.58
N VAL A 263 25.97 -6.48 19.30
CA VAL A 263 24.91 -6.78 18.31
C VAL A 263 24.84 -8.30 18.06
N GLU A 264 23.64 -8.82 18.18
CA GLU A 264 23.34 -10.24 17.88
C GLU A 264 22.65 -10.36 16.53
N TYR A 265 23.44 -10.57 15.49
CA TYR A 265 22.95 -10.64 14.12
C TYR A 265 22.05 -11.84 13.86
N GLU A 266 22.22 -12.94 14.63
CA GLU A 266 21.37 -14.12 14.55
C GLU A 266 19.90 -13.81 14.79
N PHE A 267 19.61 -12.93 15.74
CA PHE A 267 18.25 -12.52 16.11
C PHE A 267 17.77 -11.27 15.37
N SER A 268 18.68 -10.55 14.75
CA SER A 268 18.38 -9.32 13.99
C SER A 268 17.70 -9.61 12.66
N GLN A 269 16.82 -8.71 12.22
CA GLN A 269 16.18 -8.76 10.90
C GLN A 269 16.45 -7.45 10.19
N ILE A 270 17.43 -7.46 9.30
CA ILE A 270 17.92 -6.28 8.58
C ILE A 270 17.49 -6.38 7.13
N ARG A 271 16.92 -5.29 6.62
CA ARG A 271 16.69 -5.04 5.20
C ARG A 271 17.63 -3.95 4.74
N THR A 272 17.99 -3.95 3.49
CA THR A 272 18.95 -3.00 2.94
C THR A 272 18.32 -2.13 1.86
N PHE A 273 18.86 -0.94 1.67
CA PHE A 273 18.53 -0.06 0.56
C PHE A 273 19.80 0.47 -0.08
N GLN A 274 19.67 0.90 -1.32
CA GLN A 274 20.68 1.65 -2.06
C GLN A 274 19.96 2.72 -2.88
N TYR A 275 20.50 3.93 -2.91
CA TYR A 275 20.03 4.98 -3.79
C TYR A 275 21.12 6.02 -4.05
N SER A 276 20.99 6.76 -5.16
CA SER A 276 21.86 7.86 -5.55
C SER A 276 21.12 9.18 -5.30
N PRO A 277 21.55 10.02 -4.35
CA PRO A 277 20.92 11.32 -4.14
C PRO A 277 21.18 12.25 -5.34
N TYR A 278 20.13 12.94 -5.78
CA TYR A 278 20.24 13.92 -6.86
C TYR A 278 20.44 15.32 -6.29
N ASN A 279 21.53 15.98 -6.67
CA ASN A 279 21.80 17.36 -6.29
C ASN A 279 21.29 18.32 -7.38
N PHE A 280 20.23 19.06 -7.06
CA PHE A 280 19.59 19.95 -8.02
C PHE A 280 20.47 21.10 -8.50
N LYS A 281 21.32 21.67 -7.63
CA LYS A 281 22.23 22.75 -8.03
C LYS A 281 23.34 22.28 -8.95
N ARG A 282 23.87 21.08 -8.70
CA ARG A 282 24.90 20.47 -9.56
C ARG A 282 24.34 19.75 -10.77
N GLN A 283 23.02 19.52 -10.80
CA GLN A 283 22.33 18.74 -11.83
C GLN A 283 22.96 17.36 -12.05
N ALA A 284 23.45 16.75 -10.99
CA ALA A 284 24.15 15.47 -11.00
C ALA A 284 23.75 14.61 -9.79
N PHE A 285 23.93 13.30 -9.93
CA PHE A 285 23.82 12.38 -8.81
C PHE A 285 25.08 12.42 -7.97
N ASP A 286 24.91 12.32 -6.66
CA ASP A 286 25.99 12.09 -5.71
C ASP A 286 26.33 10.60 -5.65
N THR A 287 27.39 10.25 -4.91
CA THR A 287 27.80 8.86 -4.66
C THR A 287 26.65 8.05 -4.08
N ASP A 288 26.53 6.81 -4.53
CA ASP A 288 25.55 5.87 -4.03
C ASP A 288 25.65 5.71 -2.53
N ARG A 289 24.49 5.71 -1.88
CA ARG A 289 24.36 5.47 -0.44
C ARG A 289 23.75 4.11 -0.23
N VAL A 290 24.43 3.30 0.57
CA VAL A 290 24.01 1.96 0.98
C VAL A 290 23.76 1.96 2.47
N GLY A 291 22.68 1.35 2.94
CA GLY A 291 22.37 1.31 4.35
C GLY A 291 21.26 0.35 4.70
N ILE A 292 20.78 0.48 5.93
CA ILE A 292 19.72 -0.35 6.52
C ILE A 292 18.37 0.34 6.32
N GLU A 293 17.42 -0.39 5.74
CA GLU A 293 16.08 0.13 5.42
C GLU A 293 15.23 0.25 6.70
N LYS A 294 14.33 1.24 6.72
CA LYS A 294 13.36 1.43 7.80
C LYS A 294 12.53 0.18 8.08
N GLY A 295 12.11 0.02 9.32
CA GLY A 295 11.43 -1.19 9.78
C GLY A 295 12.38 -2.35 10.12
N SER A 296 13.67 -2.25 9.83
CA SER A 296 14.67 -3.21 10.31
C SER A 296 14.72 -3.20 11.84
N VAL A 297 14.97 -4.36 12.43
CA VAL A 297 15.14 -4.51 13.88
C VAL A 297 16.47 -5.16 14.17
N ILE A 298 17.32 -4.46 14.91
CA ILE A 298 18.63 -4.93 15.34
C ILE A 298 18.52 -5.34 16.80
N VAL A 299 19.01 -6.51 17.12
CA VAL A 299 19.00 -7.06 18.48
C VAL A 299 20.38 -6.87 19.09
N VAL A 300 20.40 -6.31 20.30
CA VAL A 300 21.62 -6.05 21.06
C VAL A 300 21.59 -6.82 22.35
N LYS A 301 22.60 -7.65 22.60
CA LYS A 301 22.83 -8.31 23.88
C LYS A 301 23.47 -7.33 24.84
N LEU A 302 22.84 -7.11 25.99
CA LEU A 302 23.23 -6.05 26.91
C LEU A 302 24.46 -6.38 27.73
N ASN A 303 24.68 -7.66 28.12
CA ASN A 303 25.81 -8.09 28.95
C ASN A 303 26.01 -7.21 30.22
N GLY A 304 24.90 -6.74 30.81
CA GLY A 304 24.92 -5.86 31.99
C GLY A 304 24.89 -4.36 31.67
N ALA A 305 24.98 -3.97 30.41
CA ALA A 305 24.80 -2.57 29.97
C ALA A 305 23.31 -2.15 30.08
N GLN A 306 23.08 -0.85 30.18
CA GLN A 306 21.74 -0.28 30.11
C GLN A 306 21.36 0.03 28.64
N SER A 307 20.09 -0.18 28.28
CA SER A 307 19.54 0.29 27.01
C SER A 307 19.25 1.79 27.10
N PRO A 308 19.49 2.56 26.02
CA PRO A 308 18.98 3.92 25.92
C PRO A 308 17.46 3.95 26.14
N CYS A 309 16.96 4.98 26.80
CA CYS A 309 15.54 5.15 27.14
C CYS A 309 14.81 6.14 26.25
N GLU A 310 15.53 6.89 25.43
CA GLU A 310 14.98 7.88 24.50
C GLU A 310 15.34 7.53 23.07
N SER A 311 14.48 7.92 22.12
CA SER A 311 14.79 7.83 20.69
C SER A 311 16.04 8.64 20.38
N ALA A 312 16.83 8.20 19.43
CA ALA A 312 18.07 8.87 19.06
C ALA A 312 18.29 8.83 17.55
N TYR A 313 19.20 9.68 17.09
CA TYR A 313 19.75 9.64 15.74
C TYR A 313 21.14 9.01 15.75
N CYS A 314 21.29 7.87 15.08
CA CYS A 314 22.52 7.10 14.99
C CYS A 314 23.10 7.14 13.57
N GLY A 315 24.41 6.99 13.44
CA GLY A 315 25.09 6.92 12.13
C GLY A 315 25.25 8.26 11.43
N SER A 316 25.29 8.22 10.10
CA SER A 316 25.62 9.34 9.20
C SER A 316 24.39 9.97 8.57
N TYR A 317 24.52 11.19 8.02
CA TYR A 317 23.49 11.95 7.31
C TYR A 317 22.23 12.26 8.15
N ARG A 318 22.40 12.44 9.46
CA ARG A 318 21.30 12.67 10.42
C ARG A 318 20.49 13.93 10.09
N ASN A 319 21.14 14.96 9.55
CA ASN A 319 20.48 16.19 9.08
C ASN A 319 19.49 15.95 7.93
N GLU A 320 19.67 14.90 7.14
CA GLU A 320 18.79 14.55 6.00
C GLU A 320 17.65 13.58 6.36
N GLY A 321 17.50 13.23 7.64
CA GLY A 321 16.46 12.32 8.14
C GLY A 321 16.90 10.87 8.34
N PHE A 322 18.16 10.55 8.11
CA PHE A 322 18.70 9.24 8.40
C PHE A 322 19.00 9.08 9.90
N GLY A 323 18.97 7.84 10.37
CA GLY A 323 19.52 7.49 11.66
C GLY A 323 18.52 7.41 12.81
N HIS A 324 17.28 7.84 12.66
CA HIS A 324 16.32 7.83 13.74
C HIS A 324 15.91 6.39 14.14
N VAL A 325 16.11 6.06 15.44
CA VAL A 325 15.81 4.74 16.03
C VAL A 325 14.93 4.85 17.25
N ILE A 326 14.13 3.82 17.48
CA ILE A 326 13.30 3.65 18.68
C ILE A 326 13.79 2.41 19.41
N TYR A 327 14.13 2.55 20.71
CA TYR A 327 14.61 1.44 21.51
C TYR A 327 13.46 0.74 22.22
N ASN A 328 13.42 -0.59 22.11
CA ASN A 328 12.47 -1.47 22.77
C ASN A 328 11.01 -1.03 22.68
N PRO A 329 10.49 -0.66 21.48
CA PRO A 329 9.12 -0.21 21.38
C PRO A 329 8.14 -1.32 21.77
N ASP A 330 7.03 -0.94 22.42
CA ASP A 330 6.03 -1.87 22.97
C ASP A 330 5.45 -2.83 21.94
N PHE A 331 5.34 -2.40 20.69
CA PHE A 331 4.82 -3.25 19.62
C PHE A 331 5.72 -4.44 19.26
N LEU A 332 6.97 -4.47 19.73
CA LEU A 332 7.86 -5.63 19.56
C LEU A 332 7.75 -6.66 20.69
N LYS A 333 6.88 -6.45 21.69
CA LYS A 333 6.63 -7.43 22.75
C LYS A 333 5.94 -8.68 22.18
N PHE A 334 6.28 -9.82 22.78
CA PHE A 334 5.75 -11.12 22.41
C PHE A 334 5.54 -12.00 23.64
N ASP A 335 4.62 -12.94 23.52
CA ASP A 335 4.29 -13.91 24.54
C ASP A 335 5.31 -15.07 24.62
N SER A 336 5.07 -16.03 25.52
CA SER A 336 5.93 -17.21 25.70
C SER A 336 6.05 -18.09 24.43
N GLU A 337 5.05 -18.05 23.55
CA GLU A 337 5.05 -18.78 22.28
C GLU A 337 5.69 -17.98 21.12
N GLY A 338 6.13 -16.76 21.36
CA GLY A 338 6.71 -15.86 20.38
C GLY A 338 5.69 -15.16 19.48
N LYS A 339 4.41 -15.15 19.85
CA LYS A 339 3.38 -14.40 19.15
C LYS A 339 3.38 -12.94 19.61
N ALA A 340 3.17 -12.02 18.66
CA ALA A 340 3.07 -10.60 18.96
C ALA A 340 1.92 -10.32 19.93
N GLU A 341 2.17 -9.50 20.95
CA GLU A 341 1.13 -9.04 21.88
C GLU A 341 0.15 -8.08 21.20
N TYR A 342 0.64 -7.26 20.28
CA TYR A 342 -0.17 -6.38 19.46
C TYR A 342 -0.89 -7.17 18.36
N LYS A 343 -2.18 -6.89 18.16
CA LYS A 343 -3.03 -7.60 17.19
C LYS A 343 -3.28 -6.76 15.96
N PHE A 344 -3.07 -7.36 14.79
CA PHE A 344 -3.45 -6.74 13.53
C PHE A 344 -4.96 -6.66 13.40
N ILE A 345 -5.47 -5.47 13.09
CA ILE A 345 -6.88 -5.26 12.77
C ILE A 345 -7.07 -5.13 11.26
N GLU A 346 -8.09 -5.79 10.73
CA GLU A 346 -8.48 -5.60 9.33
C GLU A 346 -9.09 -4.20 9.16
N ASN A 347 -8.67 -3.49 8.13
CA ASN A 347 -9.28 -2.21 7.79
C ASN A 347 -10.70 -2.43 7.28
N ASP A 348 -11.69 -1.91 7.98
CA ASP A 348 -13.09 -1.87 7.51
C ASP A 348 -13.25 -1.07 6.21
N LYS A 349 -12.25 -0.27 5.81
CA LYS A 349 -12.25 0.45 4.54
C LYS A 349 -12.21 -0.45 3.32
N ASP A 350 -11.64 -1.66 3.41
CA ASP A 350 -11.74 -2.64 2.32
C ASP A 350 -13.16 -3.20 2.16
N LYS A 351 -14.00 -3.08 3.19
CA LYS A 351 -15.44 -3.39 3.13
C LYS A 351 -16.31 -2.19 2.75
N SER A 352 -15.84 -0.96 2.95
CA SER A 352 -16.65 0.26 2.81
C SER A 352 -16.40 1.08 1.55
N GLN A 353 -15.51 0.68 0.66
CA GLN A 353 -15.36 1.30 -0.66
C GLN A 353 -16.34 0.78 -1.72
N ASN A 354 -17.21 -0.16 -1.39
CA ASN A 354 -18.50 -0.18 -2.04
C ASN A 354 -19.32 1.01 -1.51
N LYS A 355 -19.02 2.24 -1.96
CA LYS A 355 -20.07 3.26 -2.01
C LYS A 355 -21.18 2.59 -2.77
N GLU A 356 -22.24 2.20 -2.05
CA GLU A 356 -23.44 1.68 -2.70
C GLU A 356 -23.82 2.71 -3.76
N LEU A 357 -23.57 2.35 -5.01
CA LEU A 357 -24.07 3.11 -6.13
C LEU A 357 -25.57 3.10 -5.93
N LYS A 358 -26.18 4.29 -5.81
CA LYS A 358 -27.64 4.42 -5.73
C LYS A 358 -28.15 4.85 -7.09
N HIS A 359 -29.28 4.25 -7.48
CA HIS A 359 -30.01 4.74 -8.64
C HIS A 359 -30.46 6.19 -8.37
N LEU A 360 -30.23 7.09 -9.34
CA LEU A 360 -30.55 8.49 -9.23
C LEU A 360 -31.76 8.83 -10.10
N ASP A 361 -32.85 9.23 -9.45
CA ASP A 361 -34.06 9.73 -10.11
C ASP A 361 -34.06 11.26 -10.18
N ILE A 362 -33.00 11.83 -10.79
CA ILE A 362 -32.86 13.28 -10.95
C ILE A 362 -33.15 13.62 -12.41
N SER A 363 -34.21 14.41 -12.63
CA SER A 363 -34.47 15.04 -13.92
C SER A 363 -33.80 16.42 -13.95
N SER A 364 -33.05 16.71 -14.99
CA SER A 364 -32.40 18.01 -15.18
C SER A 364 -32.51 18.44 -16.65
N THR A 365 -32.74 19.72 -16.86
CA THR A 365 -32.69 20.33 -18.18
C THR A 365 -31.27 20.58 -18.69
N ASN A 366 -30.27 20.44 -17.78
CA ASN A 366 -28.86 20.56 -18.14
C ASN A 366 -28.36 19.25 -18.77
N PRO A 367 -27.91 19.24 -20.05
CA PRO A 367 -27.47 18.05 -20.74
C PRO A 367 -26.32 17.30 -20.04
N LEU A 368 -25.41 18.02 -19.40
CA LEU A 368 -24.28 17.43 -18.66
C LEU A 368 -24.77 16.67 -17.42
N ILE A 369 -25.70 17.25 -16.66
CA ILE A 369 -26.27 16.58 -15.47
C ILE A 369 -27.03 15.33 -15.92
N SER A 370 -27.87 15.42 -16.95
CA SER A 370 -28.60 14.27 -17.51
C SER A 370 -27.65 13.16 -17.95
N TYR A 371 -26.55 13.48 -18.63
CA TYR A 371 -25.53 12.53 -19.01
C TYR A 371 -24.85 11.87 -17.80
N LEU A 372 -24.48 12.64 -16.76
CA LEU A 372 -23.85 12.10 -15.56
C LEU A 372 -24.79 11.17 -14.78
N VAL A 373 -26.09 11.53 -14.67
CA VAL A 373 -27.12 10.68 -14.06
C VAL A 373 -27.26 9.38 -14.83
N GLN A 374 -27.31 9.44 -16.17
CA GLN A 374 -27.38 8.26 -17.02
C GLN A 374 -26.16 7.35 -16.81
N GLN A 375 -24.94 7.90 -16.77
CA GLN A 375 -23.74 7.12 -16.54
C GLN A 375 -23.72 6.47 -15.15
N ASN A 376 -24.17 7.19 -14.12
CA ASN A 376 -24.30 6.63 -12.77
C ASN A 376 -25.30 5.45 -12.74
N ASN A 377 -26.45 5.60 -13.39
CA ASN A 377 -27.49 4.56 -13.41
C ASN A 377 -27.03 3.33 -14.21
N LEU A 378 -26.30 3.50 -15.31
CA LEU A 378 -25.65 2.40 -16.03
C LEU A 378 -24.62 1.66 -15.15
N ALA A 379 -23.82 2.40 -14.39
CA ALA A 379 -22.86 1.78 -13.47
C ALA A 379 -23.55 1.04 -12.32
N TYR A 380 -24.67 1.57 -11.82
CA TYR A 380 -25.51 0.93 -10.81
C TYR A 380 -26.08 -0.40 -11.33
N GLU A 381 -26.68 -0.40 -12.53
CA GLU A 381 -27.22 -1.61 -13.18
C GLU A 381 -26.13 -2.67 -13.43
N GLN A 382 -24.96 -2.26 -13.88
CA GLN A 382 -23.83 -3.17 -14.06
C GLN A 382 -23.38 -3.80 -12.74
N ASN A 383 -23.32 -3.04 -11.65
CA ASN A 383 -22.97 -3.56 -10.34
C ASN A 383 -24.04 -4.56 -9.83
N GLU A 384 -25.32 -4.28 -10.03
CA GLU A 384 -26.42 -5.20 -9.72
C GLU A 384 -26.29 -6.52 -10.49
N ILE A 385 -25.97 -6.44 -11.79
CA ILE A 385 -25.70 -7.63 -12.63
C ILE A 385 -24.55 -8.46 -12.05
N TYR A 386 -23.43 -7.83 -11.67
CA TYR A 386 -22.30 -8.56 -11.09
C TYR A 386 -22.62 -9.21 -9.75
N GLN A 387 -23.43 -8.59 -8.91
CA GLN A 387 -23.90 -9.18 -7.66
C GLN A 387 -24.77 -10.43 -7.93
N LEU A 388 -25.79 -10.32 -8.78
CA LEU A 388 -26.66 -11.41 -9.15
C LEU A 388 -25.90 -12.59 -9.77
N VAL A 389 -24.94 -12.30 -10.66
CA VAL A 389 -24.06 -13.32 -11.24
C VAL A 389 -23.20 -13.98 -10.17
N GLY A 390 -22.62 -13.21 -9.26
CA GLY A 390 -21.79 -13.70 -8.15
C GLY A 390 -22.58 -14.64 -7.23
N GLU A 391 -23.79 -14.28 -6.86
CA GLU A 391 -24.69 -15.11 -6.03
C GLU A 391 -25.06 -16.43 -6.73
N PHE A 392 -25.46 -16.37 -8.01
CA PHE A 392 -25.78 -17.58 -8.77
C PHE A 392 -24.58 -18.51 -8.89
N VAL A 393 -23.41 -17.97 -9.24
CA VAL A 393 -22.16 -18.73 -9.39
C VAL A 393 -21.75 -19.39 -8.08
N THR A 394 -21.79 -18.65 -6.97
CA THR A 394 -21.44 -19.17 -5.64
C THR A 394 -22.35 -20.31 -5.23
N LYS A 395 -23.65 -20.18 -5.49
CA LYS A 395 -24.66 -21.17 -5.09
C LYS A 395 -24.70 -22.41 -6.00
N ASN A 396 -24.41 -22.26 -7.29
CA ASN A 396 -24.72 -23.29 -8.28
C ASN A 396 -23.53 -23.80 -9.09
N SER A 397 -22.33 -23.21 -9.02
CA SER A 397 -21.17 -23.63 -9.85
C SER A 397 -20.84 -25.13 -9.69
N GLY A 398 -20.96 -25.68 -8.49
CA GLY A 398 -20.75 -27.10 -8.22
C GLY A 398 -21.71 -28.09 -8.96
N LYS A 399 -22.82 -27.59 -9.51
CA LYS A 399 -23.74 -28.39 -10.33
C LYS A 399 -23.26 -28.49 -11.80
N PHE A 400 -22.38 -27.63 -12.27
CA PHE A 400 -21.96 -27.48 -13.66
C PHE A 400 -20.47 -27.80 -13.87
N ILE A 401 -19.94 -28.78 -13.16
CA ILE A 401 -18.55 -29.23 -13.30
C ILE A 401 -18.41 -30.15 -14.51
N GLY A 402 -17.42 -29.89 -15.35
CA GLY A 402 -17.06 -30.69 -16.52
C GLY A 402 -16.79 -29.86 -17.78
N LYS A 403 -15.77 -30.22 -18.55
CA LYS A 403 -15.33 -29.47 -19.75
C LYS A 403 -16.46 -29.22 -20.77
N GLN A 404 -17.44 -30.11 -20.87
CA GLN A 404 -18.60 -29.97 -21.76
C GLN A 404 -19.45 -28.74 -21.42
N PHE A 405 -19.54 -28.36 -20.13
CA PHE A 405 -20.34 -27.20 -19.73
C PHE A 405 -19.72 -25.89 -20.19
N ALA A 406 -18.40 -25.81 -20.30
CA ALA A 406 -17.75 -24.60 -20.80
C ALA A 406 -18.19 -24.22 -22.22
N SER A 407 -18.31 -25.22 -23.11
CA SER A 407 -18.81 -24.99 -24.48
C SER A 407 -20.33 -24.74 -24.53
N GLN A 408 -21.10 -25.42 -23.67
CA GLN A 408 -22.55 -25.22 -23.58
C GLN A 408 -22.90 -23.81 -23.06
N TRP A 409 -22.23 -23.34 -22.02
CA TRP A 409 -22.35 -21.95 -21.56
C TRP A 409 -21.91 -20.94 -22.62
N GLY A 410 -20.87 -21.28 -23.41
CA GLY A 410 -20.48 -20.47 -24.56
C GLY A 410 -21.61 -20.33 -25.60
N ARG A 411 -22.37 -21.43 -25.85
CA ARG A 411 -23.53 -21.37 -26.76
C ARG A 411 -24.72 -20.60 -26.18
N VAL A 412 -24.99 -20.77 -24.87
CA VAL A 412 -26.01 -19.97 -24.15
C VAL A 412 -25.67 -18.47 -24.27
N ARG A 413 -24.40 -18.11 -24.10
CA ARG A 413 -23.92 -16.73 -24.28
C ARG A 413 -24.18 -16.21 -25.70
N ALA A 414 -23.86 -17.00 -26.71
CA ALA A 414 -24.10 -16.61 -28.12
C ALA A 414 -25.58 -16.39 -28.41
N ILE A 415 -26.44 -17.30 -27.94
CA ILE A 415 -27.91 -17.16 -28.08
C ILE A 415 -28.40 -15.89 -27.39
N ALA A 416 -27.89 -15.58 -26.17
CA ALA A 416 -28.25 -14.36 -25.46
C ALA A 416 -27.87 -13.10 -26.25
N MET A 417 -26.70 -13.09 -26.90
CA MET A 417 -26.25 -11.97 -27.75
C MET A 417 -27.10 -11.78 -29.02
N GLU A 418 -27.58 -12.88 -29.58
CA GLU A 418 -28.38 -12.87 -30.82
C GLU A 418 -29.88 -12.56 -30.59
N SER A 419 -30.36 -12.68 -29.34
CA SER A 419 -31.79 -12.56 -29.03
C SER A 419 -32.21 -11.09 -28.98
N LYS A 420 -33.43 -10.82 -29.54
CA LYS A 420 -33.96 -9.46 -29.68
C LYS A 420 -34.89 -9.05 -28.54
N ASN A 421 -35.55 -10.00 -27.93
CA ASN A 421 -36.49 -9.81 -26.81
C ASN A 421 -36.58 -11.10 -25.98
N TRP A 422 -37.37 -11.06 -24.92
CA TRP A 422 -37.56 -12.20 -24.03
C TRP A 422 -38.11 -13.43 -24.75
N ASP A 423 -39.12 -13.27 -25.61
CA ASP A 423 -39.79 -14.41 -26.26
C ASP A 423 -38.82 -15.10 -27.22
N ASP A 424 -38.06 -14.33 -28.02
CA ASP A 424 -37.01 -14.86 -28.88
C ASP A 424 -35.89 -15.57 -28.09
N LEU A 425 -35.52 -15.07 -26.91
CA LEU A 425 -34.57 -15.74 -26.01
C LEU A 425 -35.12 -17.02 -25.44
N HIS A 426 -36.38 -16.97 -25.01
CA HIS A 426 -37.10 -18.13 -24.44
C HIS A 426 -37.21 -19.26 -25.45
N ASP A 427 -37.67 -18.96 -26.66
CA ASP A 427 -37.84 -19.94 -27.74
C ASP A 427 -36.52 -20.61 -28.12
N LYS A 428 -35.45 -19.81 -28.27
CA LYS A 428 -34.12 -20.32 -28.60
C LYS A 428 -33.47 -21.17 -27.51
N LEU A 429 -33.83 -20.97 -26.26
CA LEU A 429 -33.22 -21.71 -25.14
C LEU A 429 -34.11 -22.80 -24.57
N PHE A 430 -35.41 -22.54 -24.34
CA PHE A 430 -36.28 -23.32 -23.47
C PHE A 430 -37.52 -23.93 -24.16
N GLU A 431 -37.82 -23.58 -25.42
CA GLU A 431 -38.98 -24.10 -26.12
C GLU A 431 -38.98 -25.64 -26.17
N GLU A 432 -40.11 -26.26 -25.84
CA GLU A 432 -40.25 -27.72 -25.90
C GLU A 432 -40.30 -28.20 -27.36
N PRO A 433 -39.62 -29.31 -27.70
CA PRO A 433 -39.68 -29.83 -29.06
C PRO A 433 -41.06 -30.40 -29.38
N ILE A 434 -41.64 -29.98 -30.49
CA ILE A 434 -42.93 -30.51 -30.94
C ILE A 434 -42.68 -31.75 -31.80
N LYS A 435 -42.92 -32.94 -31.23
CA LYS A 435 -42.66 -34.24 -31.88
C LYS A 435 -43.43 -34.46 -33.18
N GLU A 436 -44.66 -33.95 -33.27
CA GLU A 436 -45.53 -34.14 -34.42
C GLU A 436 -45.18 -33.24 -35.65
N SER A 437 -44.60 -32.11 -35.43
CA SER A 437 -44.25 -31.15 -36.52
C SER A 437 -42.81 -31.15 -36.96
N GLY A 438 -41.94 -31.95 -36.30
CA GLY A 438 -40.50 -31.97 -36.58
C GLY A 438 -39.75 -30.69 -36.18
N VAL A 439 -40.41 -29.80 -35.41
CA VAL A 439 -39.78 -28.56 -34.91
C VAL A 439 -38.82 -28.93 -33.78
N LYS A 440 -37.55 -28.56 -34.02
CA LYS A 440 -36.50 -28.72 -33.00
C LYS A 440 -36.73 -27.70 -31.88
N GLY A 441 -36.81 -28.18 -30.64
CA GLY A 441 -36.96 -27.33 -29.47
C GLY A 441 -35.73 -26.39 -29.23
N GLY A 442 -35.83 -25.57 -28.22
CA GLY A 442 -34.73 -24.66 -27.81
C GLY A 442 -33.44 -25.41 -27.46
N TYR A 443 -32.33 -24.72 -27.46
CA TYR A 443 -31.00 -25.32 -27.31
C TYR A 443 -30.84 -26.22 -26.07
N LEU A 444 -31.50 -25.89 -24.96
CA LEU A 444 -31.40 -26.65 -23.71
C LEU A 444 -32.41 -27.82 -23.64
N LYS A 445 -33.26 -27.98 -24.65
CA LYS A 445 -34.35 -28.98 -24.71
C LYS A 445 -34.18 -30.01 -25.81
N HIS A 446 -33.10 -29.95 -26.59
CA HIS A 446 -32.82 -30.97 -27.62
C HIS A 446 -31.33 -31.38 -27.67
N GLY A 447 -31.09 -32.58 -28.19
CA GLY A 447 -29.76 -33.15 -28.39
C GLY A 447 -28.97 -33.38 -27.09
N ILE A 448 -27.65 -33.45 -27.20
CA ILE A 448 -26.76 -33.77 -26.07
C ILE A 448 -26.86 -32.72 -24.94
N ALA A 449 -27.22 -31.49 -25.27
CA ALA A 449 -27.42 -30.47 -24.24
C ALA A 449 -28.60 -30.80 -23.32
N ALA A 450 -29.74 -31.25 -23.88
CA ALA A 450 -30.94 -31.58 -23.10
C ALA A 450 -30.63 -32.58 -21.96
N GLU A 451 -29.95 -33.70 -22.29
CA GLU A 451 -29.62 -34.74 -21.29
C GLU A 451 -28.82 -34.13 -20.11
N LYS A 452 -27.86 -33.28 -20.39
CA LYS A 452 -27.01 -32.70 -19.36
C LYS A 452 -27.68 -31.57 -18.58
N TRP A 453 -28.59 -30.84 -19.17
CA TRP A 453 -29.29 -29.73 -18.53
C TRP A 453 -30.54 -30.19 -17.77
N GLU A 454 -31.12 -31.32 -18.11
CA GLU A 454 -32.18 -31.97 -17.32
C GLU A 454 -31.64 -32.58 -16.03
N GLU A 455 -30.45 -33.17 -16.05
CA GLU A 455 -29.81 -33.67 -14.84
C GLU A 455 -29.67 -32.52 -13.79
N ARG A 456 -30.05 -32.84 -12.53
CA ARG A 456 -30.02 -31.92 -11.39
C ARG A 456 -30.78 -30.61 -11.59
N ASP A 457 -31.84 -30.63 -12.38
CA ASP A 457 -32.72 -29.48 -12.66
C ASP A 457 -31.99 -28.23 -13.16
N ARG A 458 -30.87 -28.37 -13.88
CA ARG A 458 -30.04 -27.25 -14.31
C ARG A 458 -30.77 -26.29 -15.24
N CYS A 459 -31.57 -26.84 -16.17
CA CYS A 459 -32.40 -26.05 -17.07
C CYS A 459 -33.41 -25.20 -16.30
N LYS A 460 -34.10 -25.81 -15.34
CA LYS A 460 -35.06 -25.12 -14.46
C LYS A 460 -34.38 -24.04 -13.61
N LEU A 461 -33.19 -24.31 -13.05
CA LEU A 461 -32.44 -23.35 -12.27
C LEU A 461 -32.11 -22.09 -13.07
N LEU A 462 -31.70 -22.25 -14.33
CA LEU A 462 -31.41 -21.09 -15.19
C LEU A 462 -32.69 -20.35 -15.56
N PHE A 463 -33.75 -21.09 -15.89
CA PHE A 463 -35.03 -20.51 -16.21
C PHE A 463 -35.61 -19.69 -15.06
N ASP A 464 -35.69 -20.27 -13.87
CA ASP A 464 -36.18 -19.59 -12.66
C ASP A 464 -35.36 -18.35 -12.33
N PHE A 465 -34.04 -18.42 -12.49
CA PHE A 465 -33.15 -17.26 -12.29
C PHE A 465 -33.47 -16.11 -13.25
N LEU A 466 -33.69 -16.40 -14.52
CA LEU A 466 -34.08 -15.39 -15.50
C LEU A 466 -35.49 -14.86 -15.28
N GLN A 467 -36.45 -15.72 -14.93
CA GLN A 467 -37.83 -15.33 -14.61
C GLN A 467 -37.89 -14.39 -13.40
N ASN A 468 -37.15 -14.67 -12.35
CA ASN A 468 -37.11 -13.82 -11.17
C ASN A 468 -36.56 -12.39 -11.46
N ASN A 469 -35.83 -12.25 -12.54
CA ASN A 469 -35.27 -10.95 -12.97
C ASN A 469 -36.02 -10.36 -14.19
N LYS A 470 -37.11 -10.94 -14.64
CA LYS A 470 -37.89 -10.53 -15.82
C LYS A 470 -38.57 -9.15 -15.66
N THR A 471 -38.72 -8.66 -14.45
CA THR A 471 -39.29 -7.33 -14.16
C THR A 471 -38.41 -6.18 -14.64
N LYS A 472 -37.12 -6.44 -14.93
CA LYS A 472 -36.18 -5.51 -15.55
C LYS A 472 -36.37 -5.49 -17.07
N ASP A 473 -35.78 -4.50 -17.74
CA ASP A 473 -35.82 -4.46 -19.20
C ASP A 473 -35.04 -5.62 -19.85
N PHE A 474 -35.34 -5.92 -21.10
CA PHE A 474 -34.69 -7.04 -21.79
C PHE A 474 -33.17 -6.84 -21.94
N LYS A 475 -32.69 -5.62 -22.07
CA LYS A 475 -31.26 -5.32 -22.18
C LYS A 475 -30.51 -5.70 -20.91
N PHE A 476 -31.11 -5.45 -19.75
CA PHE A 476 -30.55 -5.89 -18.46
C PHE A 476 -30.45 -7.43 -18.40
N LEU A 477 -31.56 -8.14 -18.74
CA LEU A 477 -31.57 -9.61 -18.76
C LEU A 477 -30.56 -10.20 -19.75
N GLN A 478 -30.43 -9.59 -20.90
CA GLN A 478 -29.46 -10.00 -21.92
C GLN A 478 -28.02 -9.89 -21.36
N GLN A 479 -27.67 -8.76 -20.75
CA GLN A 479 -26.36 -8.57 -20.13
C GLN A 479 -26.14 -9.48 -18.93
N LEU A 480 -27.15 -9.69 -18.10
CA LEU A 480 -27.11 -10.62 -16.99
C LEU A 480 -26.74 -12.03 -17.45
N LEU A 481 -27.44 -12.54 -18.48
CA LEU A 481 -27.17 -13.89 -19.00
C LEU A 481 -25.82 -13.98 -19.72
N ILE A 482 -25.39 -12.96 -20.45
CA ILE A 482 -24.07 -12.90 -21.09
C ILE A 482 -22.95 -13.00 -20.05
N ASN A 483 -23.04 -12.24 -18.96
CA ASN A 483 -22.04 -12.24 -17.89
C ASN A 483 -22.09 -13.56 -17.08
N LEU A 484 -23.29 -14.04 -16.77
CA LEU A 484 -23.45 -15.32 -16.10
C LEU A 484 -22.82 -16.46 -16.90
N ALA A 485 -23.13 -16.54 -18.19
CA ALA A 485 -22.59 -17.60 -19.05
C ALA A 485 -21.06 -17.53 -19.17
N ALA A 486 -20.49 -16.34 -19.20
CA ALA A 486 -19.04 -16.15 -19.22
C ALA A 486 -18.36 -16.64 -17.92
N GLU A 487 -18.92 -16.31 -16.75
CA GLU A 487 -18.38 -16.75 -15.46
C GLU A 487 -18.59 -18.24 -15.22
N MET A 488 -19.75 -18.79 -15.57
CA MET A 488 -20.01 -20.22 -15.46
C MET A 488 -19.10 -21.05 -16.37
N ALA A 489 -18.81 -20.57 -17.58
CA ALA A 489 -17.86 -21.25 -18.49
C ALA A 489 -16.45 -21.32 -17.92
N LYS A 490 -16.00 -20.30 -17.16
CA LYS A 490 -14.69 -20.31 -16.46
C LYS A 490 -14.68 -21.30 -15.29
N LYS A 491 -15.76 -21.36 -14.52
CA LYS A 491 -15.89 -22.21 -13.32
C LYS A 491 -16.16 -23.68 -13.67
N SER A 492 -16.61 -23.99 -14.89
CA SER A 492 -16.89 -25.37 -15.35
C SER A 492 -15.63 -26.11 -15.81
N LYS A 493 -14.49 -25.45 -15.92
CA LYS A 493 -13.20 -26.05 -16.25
C LYS A 493 -12.60 -26.72 -15.02
#